data_be62472af98d61688e30e2b00bfcfb66
#
_entry.id   be62472af98d61688e30e2b00bfcfb66
#
_cell.length_a   1.000
_cell.length_b   1.000
_cell.length_c   1.000
_cell.angle_alpha   90.00
_cell.angle_beta   90.00
_cell.angle_gamma   90.00
#
_symmetry.space_group_name_H-M   'P 1'
#
loop_
_entity.id
_entity.type
_entity.pdbx_description
1 polymer ?
#
loop_
_entity_poly.entity_id
_entity_poly.type
_entity_poly.pdbx_seq_one_letter_code
_entity_poly.pdbx_strand_id
1 'polypeptide(L)'
;KFIDLDIPEIQSLEVEEIVEHKAREAFHRVKQPIMVEDTGLYVAAWNGFPGGLIKWVMKTMGVDGLGRILRDYDRTTVVKACVGLCNGREVKIFTGVVEGTVVECPRGISGFGWDPLFQPAGSRRTYAEMAPEEKNAISHRMKALRAMRDFLQQSPEFLDI
;
A
#
# COMPACT_ATOMS: atom_id res chain seq x y z
N LYS A 1 -10.98 -12.29 11.62
CA LYS A 1 -9.87 -13.12 12.15
C LYS A 1 -8.64 -12.89 11.28
N PHE A 2 -7.49 -12.61 11.88
CA PHE A 2 -6.22 -12.57 11.16
C PHE A 2 -5.73 -14.00 10.89
N ILE A 3 -5.24 -14.26 9.67
CA ILE A 3 -4.69 -15.55 9.26
C ILE A 3 -3.31 -15.28 8.64
N ASP A 4 -2.29 -15.89 9.20
CA ASP A 4 -0.94 -15.84 8.64
C ASP A 4 -0.81 -16.92 7.57
N LEU A 5 -0.63 -16.49 6.32
CA LEU A 5 -0.52 -17.36 5.15
C LEU A 5 0.73 -16.97 4.36
N ASP A 6 1.59 -17.93 4.12
CA ASP A 6 2.68 -17.78 3.15
C ASP A 6 2.13 -17.98 1.73
N ILE A 7 1.82 -16.87 1.08
CA ILE A 7 1.26 -16.85 -0.27
C ILE A 7 2.34 -16.38 -1.24
N PRO A 8 2.63 -17.15 -2.30
CA PRO A 8 3.49 -16.66 -3.37
C PRO A 8 2.91 -15.39 -3.98
N GLU A 9 3.72 -14.34 -4.04
CA GLU A 9 3.32 -13.08 -4.67
C GLU A 9 3.90 -12.99 -6.07
N ILE A 10 3.06 -12.66 -7.04
CA ILE A 10 3.54 -12.30 -8.37
C ILE A 10 4.36 -11.02 -8.31
N GLN A 11 5.27 -10.86 -9.25
CA GLN A 11 6.04 -9.64 -9.39
C GLN A 11 5.37 -8.74 -10.42
N SER A 12 4.88 -7.60 -9.97
CA SER A 12 4.33 -6.54 -10.81
C SER A 12 4.67 -5.17 -10.24
N LEU A 13 4.75 -4.16 -11.11
CA LEU A 13 4.79 -2.77 -10.67
C LEU A 13 3.43 -2.32 -10.15
N GLU A 14 2.34 -2.87 -10.71
CA GLU A 14 0.99 -2.50 -10.32
C GLU A 14 0.53 -3.31 -9.10
N VAL A 15 0.33 -2.60 -8.00
CA VAL A 15 -0.08 -3.21 -6.74
C VAL A 15 -1.46 -3.85 -6.82
N GLU A 16 -2.32 -3.36 -7.71
CA GLU A 16 -3.63 -3.90 -8.00
C GLU A 16 -3.57 -5.36 -8.50
N GLU A 17 -2.62 -5.66 -9.42
CA GLU A 17 -2.40 -7.01 -9.94
C GLU A 17 -1.90 -7.96 -8.85
N ILE A 18 -0.97 -7.47 -8.01
CA ILE A 18 -0.44 -8.25 -6.88
C ILE A 18 -1.58 -8.63 -5.94
N VAL A 19 -2.42 -7.66 -5.58
CA VAL A 19 -3.53 -7.86 -4.64
C VAL A 19 -4.60 -8.76 -5.22
N GLU A 20 -4.93 -8.66 -6.51
CA GLU A 20 -5.91 -9.54 -7.14
C GLU A 20 -5.46 -11.00 -7.08
N HIS A 21 -4.23 -11.27 -7.49
CA HIS A 21 -3.66 -12.62 -7.45
C HIS A 21 -3.61 -13.15 -6.00
N LYS A 22 -3.12 -12.35 -5.08
CA LYS A 22 -3.01 -12.69 -3.66
C LYS A 22 -4.36 -13.00 -3.03
N ALA A 23 -5.41 -12.25 -3.39
CA ALA A 23 -6.76 -12.49 -2.88
C ALA A 23 -7.34 -13.83 -3.36
N ARG A 24 -7.14 -14.17 -4.64
CA ARG A 24 -7.57 -15.45 -5.21
C ARG A 24 -6.84 -16.63 -4.56
N GLU A 25 -5.53 -16.54 -4.43
CA GLU A 25 -4.71 -17.57 -3.78
C GLU A 25 -5.07 -17.75 -2.31
N ALA A 26 -5.28 -16.66 -1.57
CA ALA A 26 -5.70 -16.71 -0.18
C ALA A 26 -7.07 -17.40 -0.05
N PHE A 27 -8.05 -17.03 -0.87
CA PHE A 27 -9.34 -17.68 -0.89
C PHE A 27 -9.24 -19.18 -1.24
N HIS A 28 -8.41 -19.52 -2.23
CA HIS A 28 -8.20 -20.92 -2.62
C HIS A 28 -7.76 -21.79 -1.45
N ARG A 29 -6.94 -21.25 -0.55
CA ARG A 29 -6.42 -21.96 0.64
C ARG A 29 -7.40 -21.97 1.80
N VAL A 30 -8.08 -20.86 2.05
CA VAL A 30 -8.94 -20.68 3.24
C VAL A 30 -10.37 -21.11 3.01
N LYS A 31 -10.87 -21.04 1.75
CA LYS A 31 -12.24 -21.36 1.34
C LYS A 31 -13.32 -20.56 2.09
N GLN A 32 -12.99 -19.33 2.47
CA GLN A 32 -13.90 -18.39 3.11
C GLN A 32 -13.62 -16.99 2.56
N PRO A 33 -14.58 -16.04 2.61
CA PRO A 33 -14.33 -14.67 2.21
C PRO A 33 -13.09 -14.12 2.93
N ILE A 34 -12.20 -13.52 2.15
CA ILE A 34 -10.93 -13.10 2.67
C ILE A 34 -10.55 -11.72 2.13
N MET A 35 -9.92 -10.95 2.99
CA MET A 35 -9.32 -9.66 2.66
C MET A 35 -7.80 -9.79 2.67
N VAL A 36 -7.17 -9.22 1.66
CA VAL A 36 -5.71 -9.05 1.58
C VAL A 36 -5.37 -7.61 1.29
N GLU A 37 -4.15 -7.21 1.57
CA GLU A 37 -3.67 -5.85 1.32
C GLU A 37 -2.25 -5.89 0.78
N ASP A 38 -1.92 -4.89 -0.06
CA ASP A 38 -0.55 -4.57 -0.44
C ASP A 38 -0.40 -3.07 -0.72
N THR A 39 0.84 -2.59 -0.75
CA THR A 39 1.16 -1.18 -0.98
C THR A 39 2.27 -1.02 -2.01
N GLY A 40 2.20 0.07 -2.77
CA GLY A 40 3.22 0.47 -3.72
C GLY A 40 3.67 1.91 -3.52
N LEU A 41 4.91 2.19 -3.91
CA LEU A 41 5.50 3.52 -3.94
C LEU A 41 6.01 3.79 -5.35
N TYR A 42 5.48 4.81 -6.00
CA TYR A 42 5.65 5.10 -7.41
C TYR A 42 6.38 6.44 -7.58
N VAL A 43 7.65 6.39 -7.98
CA VAL A 43 8.47 7.58 -8.20
C VAL A 43 8.28 8.09 -9.61
N ALA A 44 7.89 9.35 -9.79
CA ALA A 44 7.62 9.94 -11.10
C ALA A 44 8.84 9.91 -12.02
N ALA A 45 10.02 10.29 -11.50
CA ALA A 45 11.28 10.29 -12.27
C ALA A 45 11.69 8.91 -12.79
N TRP A 46 11.13 7.84 -12.24
CA TRP A 46 11.42 6.45 -12.63
C TRP A 46 10.23 5.76 -13.30
N ASN A 47 9.32 6.54 -13.87
CA ASN A 47 8.11 6.03 -14.53
C ASN A 47 7.30 5.05 -13.67
N GLY A 48 7.22 5.34 -12.37
CA GLY A 48 6.47 4.54 -11.41
C GLY A 48 7.25 3.42 -10.72
N PHE A 49 8.51 3.14 -11.14
CA PHE A 49 9.34 2.20 -10.37
C PHE A 49 9.63 2.77 -8.96
N PRO A 50 9.67 1.98 -7.90
CA PRO A 50 9.54 0.53 -7.84
C PRO A 50 8.09 0.00 -7.80
N GLY A 51 7.06 0.86 -7.63
CA GLY A 51 5.66 0.42 -7.57
C GLY A 51 5.43 -0.64 -6.50
N GLY A 52 4.76 -1.72 -6.85
CA GLY A 52 4.51 -2.86 -5.96
C GLY A 52 5.76 -3.63 -5.53
N LEU A 53 6.91 -3.39 -6.19
CA LEU A 53 8.19 -4.01 -5.82
C LEU A 53 8.92 -3.28 -4.69
N ILE A 54 8.34 -2.24 -4.10
CA ILE A 54 8.97 -1.40 -3.07
C ILE A 54 9.53 -2.20 -1.89
N LYS A 55 8.91 -3.32 -1.53
CA LYS A 55 9.42 -4.17 -0.44
C LYS A 55 10.84 -4.68 -0.69
N TRP A 56 11.19 -4.97 -1.93
CA TRP A 56 12.54 -5.43 -2.30
C TRP A 56 13.56 -4.31 -2.21
N VAL A 57 13.20 -3.10 -2.64
CA VAL A 57 14.03 -1.91 -2.47
C VAL A 57 14.29 -1.65 -0.99
N MET A 58 13.23 -1.68 -0.17
CA MET A 58 13.36 -1.48 1.27
C MET A 58 14.20 -2.57 1.96
N LYS A 59 14.05 -3.82 1.51
CA LYS A 59 14.80 -4.96 2.06
C LYS A 59 16.30 -4.90 1.72
N THR A 60 16.63 -4.41 0.53
CA THR A 60 18.02 -4.40 0.03
C THR A 60 18.76 -3.12 0.36
N MET A 61 18.10 -1.97 0.27
CA MET A 61 18.72 -0.65 0.39
C MET A 61 18.33 0.09 1.67
N GLY A 62 17.22 -0.30 2.27
CA GLY A 62 16.66 0.38 3.43
C GLY A 62 16.15 1.79 3.14
N VAL A 63 15.75 2.48 4.20
CA VAL A 63 15.20 3.84 4.14
C VAL A 63 16.25 4.82 3.62
N ASP A 64 17.46 4.78 4.17
CA ASP A 64 18.55 5.67 3.77
C ASP A 64 18.98 5.47 2.31
N GLY A 65 18.95 4.22 1.83
CA GLY A 65 19.31 3.90 0.45
C GLY A 65 18.34 4.54 -0.55
N LEU A 66 17.06 4.43 -0.33
CA LEU A 66 16.05 5.03 -1.19
C LEU A 66 16.16 6.57 -1.23
N GLY A 67 16.37 7.22 -0.08
CA GLY A 67 16.57 8.67 -0.02
C GLY A 67 17.79 9.12 -0.81
N ARG A 68 18.90 8.36 -0.71
CA ARG A 68 20.17 8.66 -1.41
C ARG A 68 20.09 8.51 -2.91
N ILE A 69 19.51 7.43 -3.42
CA ILE A 69 19.46 7.21 -4.87
C ILE A 69 18.53 8.19 -5.60
N LEU A 70 17.63 8.83 -4.88
CA LEU A 70 16.76 9.88 -5.40
C LEU A 70 17.34 11.28 -5.29
N ARG A 71 18.59 11.44 -4.81
CA ARG A 71 19.19 12.76 -4.54
C ARG A 71 19.15 13.69 -5.74
N ASP A 72 19.46 13.18 -6.93
CA ASP A 72 19.60 13.96 -8.15
C ASP A 72 18.39 13.86 -9.08
N TYR A 73 17.27 13.29 -8.58
CA TYR A 73 16.03 13.11 -9.34
C TYR A 73 14.88 13.93 -8.77
N ASP A 74 13.84 14.13 -9.59
CA ASP A 74 12.54 14.59 -9.09
C ASP A 74 11.98 13.56 -8.09
N ARG A 75 11.70 14.03 -6.89
CA ARG A 75 11.24 13.22 -5.76
C ARG A 75 9.74 13.07 -5.68
N THR A 76 9.03 13.61 -6.68
CA THR A 76 7.57 13.48 -6.77
C THR A 76 7.19 12.01 -6.77
N THR A 77 6.28 11.64 -5.89
CA THR A 77 5.97 10.25 -5.59
C THR A 77 4.47 10.10 -5.31
N VAL A 78 3.91 9.02 -5.80
CA VAL A 78 2.56 8.58 -5.44
C VAL A 78 2.67 7.30 -4.63
N VAL A 79 1.93 7.21 -3.54
CA VAL A 79 1.79 5.96 -2.79
C VAL A 79 0.38 5.43 -2.94
N LYS A 80 0.26 4.12 -3.16
CA LYS A 80 -1.01 3.42 -3.27
C LYS A 80 -1.10 2.34 -2.20
N ALA A 81 -2.28 2.13 -1.65
CA ALA A 81 -2.64 0.90 -0.96
C ALA A 81 -3.82 0.28 -1.68
N CYS A 82 -3.75 -1.02 -1.90
CA CYS A 82 -4.85 -1.79 -2.46
C CYS A 82 -5.33 -2.82 -1.45
N VAL A 83 -6.64 -2.85 -1.26
CA VAL A 83 -7.32 -3.88 -0.47
C VAL A 83 -8.12 -4.74 -1.44
N GLY A 84 -7.84 -6.03 -1.46
CA GLY A 84 -8.59 -7.02 -2.23
C GLY A 84 -9.51 -7.81 -1.33
N LEU A 85 -10.78 -7.88 -1.70
CA LEU A 85 -11.80 -8.69 -1.03
C LEU A 85 -12.27 -9.77 -1.98
N CYS A 86 -12.06 -11.03 -1.63
CA CYS A 86 -12.44 -12.20 -2.43
C CYS A 86 -13.47 -13.05 -1.72
N ASN A 87 -14.59 -13.36 -2.42
CA ASN A 87 -15.64 -14.26 -1.94
C ASN A 87 -15.65 -15.63 -2.67
N GLY A 88 -14.65 -15.87 -3.52
CA GLY A 88 -14.53 -17.10 -4.31
C GLY A 88 -15.17 -17.04 -5.69
N ARG A 89 -16.11 -16.13 -5.92
CA ARG A 89 -16.72 -15.88 -7.24
C ARG A 89 -16.02 -14.72 -7.94
N GLU A 90 -15.76 -13.66 -7.19
CA GLU A 90 -15.11 -12.44 -7.70
C GLU A 90 -14.16 -11.84 -6.68
N VAL A 91 -13.27 -10.95 -7.18
CA VAL A 91 -12.41 -10.11 -6.37
C VAL A 91 -12.81 -8.67 -6.59
N LYS A 92 -13.03 -7.93 -5.52
CA LYS A 92 -13.19 -6.48 -5.53
C LYS A 92 -11.91 -5.84 -5.01
N ILE A 93 -11.41 -4.84 -5.73
CA ILE A 93 -10.20 -4.11 -5.34
C ILE A 93 -10.57 -2.68 -5.00
N PHE A 94 -10.05 -2.22 -3.87
CA PHE A 94 -10.26 -0.87 -3.36
C PHE A 94 -8.91 -0.19 -3.22
N THR A 95 -8.72 0.90 -3.95
CA THR A 95 -7.43 1.60 -4.00
C THR A 95 -7.53 2.95 -3.29
N GLY A 96 -6.58 3.19 -2.41
CA GLY A 96 -6.34 4.50 -1.82
C GLY A 96 -5.03 5.09 -2.32
N VAL A 97 -5.05 6.35 -2.72
CA VAL A 97 -3.91 7.04 -3.34
C VAL A 97 -3.60 8.31 -2.58
N VAL A 98 -2.32 8.57 -2.37
CA VAL A 98 -1.81 9.82 -1.81
C VAL A 98 -0.60 10.28 -2.62
N GLU A 99 -0.63 11.52 -3.08
CA GLU A 99 0.50 12.19 -3.71
C GLU A 99 1.42 12.79 -2.64
N GLY A 100 2.69 12.89 -2.94
CA GLY A 100 3.68 13.47 -2.05
C GLY A 100 5.08 13.45 -2.63
N THR A 101 6.05 13.46 -1.75
CA THR A 101 7.47 13.42 -2.12
C THR A 101 8.24 12.49 -1.21
N VAL A 102 9.30 11.89 -1.73
CA VAL A 102 10.32 11.21 -0.94
C VAL A 102 11.31 12.25 -0.45
N VAL A 103 11.45 12.43 0.86
CA VAL A 103 12.43 13.37 1.43
C VAL A 103 13.86 12.85 1.31
N GLU A 104 14.84 13.74 1.37
CA GLU A 104 16.26 13.35 1.20
C GLU A 104 16.77 12.50 2.35
N CYS A 105 16.45 12.91 3.56
CA CYS A 105 16.85 12.21 4.78
C CYS A 105 15.59 11.74 5.52
N PRO A 106 15.58 10.50 6.02
CA PRO A 106 14.47 10.00 6.83
C PRO A 106 14.21 10.89 8.05
N ARG A 107 12.92 11.13 8.35
CA ARG A 107 12.48 11.91 9.50
C ARG A 107 11.35 11.20 10.23
N GLY A 108 11.37 11.32 11.57
CA GLY A 108 10.37 10.67 12.42
C GLY A 108 10.75 9.25 12.80
N ILE A 109 10.05 8.73 13.79
CA ILE A 109 10.32 7.40 14.39
C ILE A 109 9.06 6.53 14.45
N SER A 110 7.91 7.08 14.07
CA SER A 110 6.63 6.36 14.06
C SER A 110 6.41 5.63 12.73
N GLY A 111 5.40 4.77 12.70
CA GLY A 111 5.04 4.06 11.49
C GLY A 111 5.93 2.87 11.16
N PHE A 112 6.01 2.52 9.89
CA PHE A 112 6.76 1.36 9.41
C PHE A 112 7.22 1.55 7.96
N GLY A 113 8.15 0.70 7.52
CA GLY A 113 8.63 0.68 6.14
C GLY A 113 9.23 2.02 5.73
N TRP A 114 8.69 2.61 4.67
CA TRP A 114 9.15 3.87 4.09
C TRP A 114 8.47 5.13 4.66
N ASP A 115 7.66 5.02 5.72
CA ASP A 115 6.99 6.17 6.37
C ASP A 115 7.93 7.34 6.71
N PRO A 116 9.19 7.10 7.16
CA PRO A 116 10.14 8.19 7.44
C PRO A 116 10.56 8.99 6.21
N LEU A 117 10.35 8.45 5.01
CA LEU A 117 10.71 9.11 3.76
C LEU A 117 9.54 9.79 3.05
N PHE A 118 8.31 9.36 3.28
CA PHE A 118 7.17 9.87 2.54
C PHE A 118 6.52 11.07 3.22
N GLN A 119 6.59 12.20 2.55
CA GLN A 119 5.94 13.45 2.93
C GLN A 119 4.72 13.66 2.02
N PRO A 120 3.49 13.52 2.53
CA PRO A 120 2.29 13.76 1.73
C PRO A 120 2.15 15.20 1.28
N ALA A 121 1.57 15.42 0.12
CA ALA A 121 1.34 16.74 -0.43
C ALA A 121 0.53 17.61 0.57
N GLY A 122 0.92 18.87 0.69
CA GLY A 122 0.32 19.81 1.65
C GLY A 122 0.80 19.66 3.10
N SER A 123 1.64 18.67 3.40
CA SER A 123 2.27 18.52 4.73
C SER A 123 3.75 18.90 4.68
N ARG A 124 4.25 19.39 5.82
CA ARG A 124 5.70 19.57 6.06
C ARG A 124 6.32 18.39 6.80
N ARG A 125 5.50 17.45 7.25
CA ARG A 125 5.90 16.26 8.01
C ARG A 125 5.79 15.00 7.16
N THR A 126 6.70 14.06 7.40
CA THR A 126 6.58 12.70 6.87
C THR A 126 5.52 11.92 7.64
N TYR A 127 5.10 10.78 7.11
CA TYR A 127 4.19 9.89 7.83
C TYR A 127 4.74 9.45 9.20
N ALA A 128 6.04 9.27 9.32
CA ALA A 128 6.68 8.88 10.58
C ALA A 128 6.81 10.02 11.61
N GLU A 129 6.59 11.27 11.19
CA GLU A 129 6.51 12.44 12.09
C GLU A 129 5.08 12.73 12.55
N MET A 130 4.09 12.00 12.05
CA MET A 130 2.67 12.18 12.41
C MET A 130 2.26 11.25 13.54
N ALA A 131 1.32 11.70 14.36
CA ALA A 131 0.60 10.80 15.26
C ALA A 131 -0.22 9.78 14.45
N PRO A 132 -0.46 8.56 14.98
CA PRO A 132 -1.22 7.54 14.26
C PRO A 132 -2.58 8.03 13.75
N GLU A 133 -3.30 8.82 14.53
CA GLU A 133 -4.61 9.37 14.18
C GLU A 133 -4.53 10.35 13.02
N GLU A 134 -3.51 11.22 13.00
CA GLU A 134 -3.26 12.15 11.91
C GLU A 134 -2.95 11.40 10.60
N LYS A 135 -2.03 10.44 10.66
CA LYS A 135 -1.69 9.61 9.52
C LYS A 135 -2.91 8.85 9.01
N ASN A 136 -3.70 8.24 9.90
CA ASN A 136 -4.91 7.49 9.53
C ASN A 136 -5.98 8.37 8.90
N ALA A 137 -6.04 9.65 9.23
CA ALA A 137 -7.00 10.57 8.61
C ALA A 137 -6.77 10.73 7.10
N ILE A 138 -5.51 10.68 6.65
CA ILE A 138 -5.10 11.03 5.28
C ILE A 138 -4.43 9.89 4.50
N SER A 139 -4.06 8.78 5.14
CA SER A 139 -3.23 7.75 4.52
C SER A 139 -3.92 7.00 3.38
N HIS A 140 -3.13 6.55 2.43
CA HIS A 140 -3.54 5.71 1.31
C HIS A 140 -4.25 4.44 1.79
N ARG A 141 -3.72 3.77 2.83
CA ARG A 141 -4.33 2.58 3.44
C ARG A 141 -5.73 2.86 3.96
N MET A 142 -5.92 3.92 4.72
CA MET A 142 -7.24 4.24 5.26
C MET A 142 -8.24 4.67 4.20
N LYS A 143 -7.79 5.29 3.10
CA LYS A 143 -8.66 5.56 1.94
C LYS A 143 -9.17 4.26 1.31
N ALA A 144 -8.30 3.28 1.09
CA ALA A 144 -8.68 1.97 0.56
C ALA A 144 -9.65 1.22 1.49
N LEU A 145 -9.35 1.20 2.78
CA LEU A 145 -10.21 0.55 3.79
C LEU A 145 -11.60 1.21 3.91
N ARG A 146 -11.67 2.54 3.82
CA ARG A 146 -12.95 3.25 3.82
C ARG A 146 -13.78 2.90 2.58
N ALA A 147 -13.14 2.87 1.40
CA ALA A 147 -13.83 2.47 0.16
C ALA A 147 -14.38 1.03 0.26
N MET A 148 -13.61 0.10 0.81
CA MET A 148 -14.07 -1.26 1.06
C MET A 148 -15.24 -1.30 2.06
N ARG A 149 -15.14 -0.58 3.16
CA ARG A 149 -16.23 -0.51 4.15
C ARG A 149 -17.52 0.02 3.52
N ASP A 150 -17.43 1.11 2.76
CA ASP A 150 -18.57 1.74 2.14
C ASP A 150 -19.24 0.79 1.10
N PHE A 151 -18.42 0.01 0.37
CA PHE A 151 -18.90 -1.06 -0.50
C PHE A 151 -19.66 -2.15 0.29
N LEU A 152 -19.09 -2.64 1.38
CA LEU A 152 -19.73 -3.69 2.18
C LEU A 152 -21.03 -3.23 2.87
N GLN A 153 -21.15 -1.94 3.18
CA GLN A 153 -22.40 -1.38 3.68
C GLN A 153 -23.51 -1.38 2.62
N GLN A 154 -23.15 -1.25 1.34
CA GLN A 154 -24.08 -1.24 0.22
C GLN A 154 -24.36 -2.64 -0.36
N SER A 155 -23.46 -3.57 -0.13
CA SER A 155 -23.50 -4.93 -0.67
C SER A 155 -23.05 -5.95 0.39
N PRO A 156 -23.79 -6.07 1.50
CA PRO A 156 -23.42 -7.00 2.57
C PRO A 156 -23.46 -8.46 2.12
N GLU A 157 -24.31 -8.79 1.14
CA GLU A 157 -24.42 -10.11 0.52
C GLU A 157 -23.15 -10.57 -0.22
N PHE A 158 -22.20 -9.66 -0.47
CA PHE A 158 -20.92 -10.01 -1.09
C PHE A 158 -20.15 -11.06 -0.27
N LEU A 159 -20.33 -11.08 1.03
CA LEU A 159 -19.68 -12.02 1.95
C LEU A 159 -20.40 -13.37 2.07
N ASP A 160 -21.59 -13.50 1.48
CA ASP A 160 -22.36 -14.76 1.51
C ASP A 160 -21.82 -15.71 0.42
N ILE A 161 -21.40 -16.91 0.83
CA ILE A 161 -20.83 -17.93 -0.06
C ILE A 161 -21.90 -18.98 -0.38
#